data_4355e4c63d38bfa759f60c715c7ce9a3
#
_entry.id   4355e4c63d38bfa759f60c715c7ce9a3
#
_cell.length_a   1.000
_cell.length_b   1.000
_cell.length_c   1.000
_cell.angle_alpha   90.00
_cell.angle_beta   90.00
_cell.angle_gamma   90.00
#
_symmetry.space_group_name_H-M   'P 1'
#
loop_
_entity.id
_entity.type
_entity.pdbx_description
1 polymer ?
#
loop_
_entity_poly.entity_id
_entity_poly.type
_entity_poly.pdbx_seq_one_letter_code
_entity_poly.pdbx_strand_id
1 'polypeptide(L)'
;MSKLRLANLGLALAALGFTAAAPIIGVAPAHAAESMRPEIGRPLQAAQALMKQGKHKEALAKLREADKVAGKTPNEAYLIERVRAAAASSAGDYGTAADAFEALIASGKLSANERAQFSEGLIGIYMRGGELGKANEAILRQLKNGDDPKLRGYLMQNYYKQGNIAALENELRNAEKSGRMSEDMLGMLANIQLKKNDKVGYVNTIEKMAANYPKAQYWNDLLNRVQGKPGFSGRLAVDVYRLKLANGLLKKPSEYMEMAQLVLQAKAPAEALKIIDKGYKAGALGTGPDAARHQRLKDLAEKTLADQNKGATALEAEYAAAKDNDGLVALGYGLVQAGQTDKGLKMMEAAIKAGSLRYPDEAKLRLGEAYAAAGKKQQAISTLRTVSGKEGTADLARYWIMAINKPLAG
;
A
#
# COMPACT_ATOMS: atom_id res chain seq x y z
N MET A 1 6.06 -7.46 2.58
CA MET A 1 5.20 -8.53 2.04
C MET A 1 4.28 -9.00 3.14
N SER A 2 3.08 -8.46 3.20
CA SER A 2 2.04 -8.91 4.12
C SER A 2 1.66 -10.34 3.75
N LYS A 3 1.79 -11.26 4.70
CA LYS A 3 1.26 -12.63 4.57
C LYS A 3 -0.26 -12.50 4.56
N LEU A 4 -0.86 -12.40 3.36
CA LEU A 4 -2.29 -12.57 3.20
C LEU A 4 -2.64 -13.95 3.79
N ARG A 5 -3.32 -13.91 4.92
CA ARG A 5 -3.74 -15.10 5.66
C ARG A 5 -4.80 -15.82 4.83
N LEU A 6 -4.39 -16.76 4.00
CA LEU A 6 -5.21 -17.83 3.42
C LEU A 6 -5.78 -18.78 4.51
N ALA A 7 -5.73 -18.36 5.77
CA ALA A 7 -6.03 -19.20 6.93
C ALA A 7 -7.53 -19.57 7.08
N ASN A 8 -8.44 -18.89 6.39
CA ASN A 8 -9.88 -19.05 6.66
C ASN A 8 -10.63 -20.00 5.71
N LEU A 9 -10.00 -20.53 4.66
CA LEU A 9 -10.65 -21.52 3.79
C LEU A 9 -10.66 -22.95 4.38
N GLY A 10 -9.82 -23.22 5.37
CA GLY A 10 -9.78 -24.52 6.05
C GLY A 10 -10.93 -24.76 7.05
N LEU A 11 -11.51 -23.68 7.60
CA LEU A 11 -12.57 -23.77 8.62
C LEU A 11 -13.98 -23.91 8.02
N ALA A 12 -14.20 -23.50 6.77
CA ALA A 12 -15.51 -23.63 6.13
C ALA A 12 -15.90 -25.08 5.79
N LEU A 13 -14.93 -25.97 5.62
CA LEU A 13 -15.19 -27.40 5.39
C LEU A 13 -15.60 -28.16 6.67
N ALA A 14 -15.23 -27.66 7.83
CA ALA A 14 -15.66 -28.22 9.12
C ALA A 14 -17.10 -27.82 9.49
N ALA A 15 -17.61 -26.72 8.94
CA ALA A 15 -18.98 -26.25 9.18
C ALA A 15 -20.03 -26.88 8.26
N LEU A 16 -19.63 -27.68 7.28
CA LEU A 16 -20.56 -28.46 6.45
C LEU A 16 -21.06 -29.70 7.23
N GLY A 17 -21.84 -29.43 8.27
CA GLY A 17 -22.84 -30.28 8.94
C GLY A 17 -22.68 -31.81 8.87
N PHE A 18 -21.54 -32.36 9.39
CA PHE A 18 -21.59 -33.76 9.85
C PHE A 18 -22.03 -33.79 11.32
N THR A 19 -23.30 -33.45 11.57
CA THR A 19 -23.94 -33.89 12.80
C THR A 19 -24.04 -35.39 12.75
N ALA A 20 -23.49 -36.06 13.75
CA ALA A 20 -23.69 -37.47 13.98
C ALA A 20 -25.20 -37.75 13.90
N ALA A 21 -25.62 -38.61 12.99
CA ALA A 21 -26.98 -39.03 12.91
C ALA A 21 -27.36 -39.72 14.22
N ALA A 22 -28.15 -39.03 15.06
CA ALA A 22 -28.96 -39.68 16.07
C ALA A 22 -30.02 -40.52 15.35
N PRO A 23 -30.45 -41.65 15.89
CA PRO A 23 -31.50 -42.48 15.27
C PRO A 23 -32.82 -41.70 15.26
N ILE A 24 -33.27 -41.27 14.09
CA ILE A 24 -34.60 -40.68 13.94
C ILE A 24 -35.58 -41.81 13.87
N ILE A 25 -36.26 -42.08 14.99
CA ILE A 25 -37.54 -42.74 15.02
C ILE A 25 -38.59 -41.64 14.93
N GLY A 26 -39.12 -41.43 13.73
CA GLY A 26 -40.18 -40.44 13.51
C GLY A 26 -40.69 -40.53 12.08
N VAL A 27 -41.89 -41.04 11.91
CA VAL A 27 -42.58 -41.30 10.66
C VAL A 27 -42.84 -40.03 9.86
N ALA A 28 -42.30 -39.95 8.65
CA ALA A 28 -42.71 -39.04 7.59
C ALA A 28 -42.53 -39.71 6.22
N PRO A 29 -43.35 -39.40 5.17
CA PRO A 29 -43.60 -40.29 4.05
C PRO A 29 -42.42 -40.54 3.14
N ALA A 30 -42.36 -41.79 2.69
CA ALA A 30 -41.31 -42.41 1.92
C ALA A 30 -41.03 -41.74 0.57
N HIS A 31 -39.92 -40.99 0.49
CA HIS A 31 -39.00 -41.23 -0.60
C HIS A 31 -37.90 -42.15 -0.03
N ALA A 32 -37.86 -43.39 -0.54
CA ALA A 32 -36.90 -44.40 -0.11
C ALA A 32 -35.50 -43.82 -0.22
N ALA A 33 -34.91 -43.44 0.92
CA ALA A 33 -33.46 -43.17 1.00
C ALA A 33 -32.80 -44.51 0.62
N GLU A 34 -32.18 -44.57 -0.58
CA GLU A 34 -31.38 -45.72 -0.99
C GLU A 34 -30.43 -46.06 0.14
N SER A 35 -30.65 -47.22 0.81
CA SER A 35 -29.84 -47.64 1.93
C SER A 35 -28.42 -47.89 1.42
N MET A 36 -27.43 -47.20 2.00
CA MET A 36 -26.04 -47.39 1.65
C MET A 36 -25.63 -48.83 1.89
N ARG A 37 -25.03 -49.45 0.87
CA ARG A 37 -24.54 -50.84 0.98
C ARG A 37 -23.43 -50.92 2.04
N PRO A 38 -23.40 -51.99 2.88
CA PRO A 38 -22.41 -52.17 3.95
C PRO A 38 -20.95 -52.12 3.44
N GLU A 39 -20.70 -52.61 2.22
CA GLU A 39 -19.37 -52.64 1.57
C GLU A 39 -18.84 -51.25 1.28
N ILE A 40 -19.72 -50.24 1.21
CA ILE A 40 -19.35 -48.82 1.04
C ILE A 40 -19.46 -48.09 2.38
N GLY A 41 -20.51 -48.37 3.15
CA GLY A 41 -20.75 -47.68 4.42
C GLY A 41 -19.66 -47.91 5.46
N ARG A 42 -19.11 -49.15 5.58
CA ARG A 42 -18.05 -49.46 6.53
C ARG A 42 -16.73 -48.68 6.24
N PRO A 43 -16.20 -48.73 5.02
CA PRO A 43 -14.99 -47.90 4.67
C PRO A 43 -15.24 -46.40 4.87
N LEU A 44 -16.41 -45.88 4.57
CA LEU A 44 -16.77 -44.47 4.76
C LEU A 44 -16.71 -44.06 6.24
N GLN A 45 -17.36 -44.87 7.12
CA GLN A 45 -17.36 -44.65 8.56
C GLN A 45 -15.94 -44.73 9.14
N ALA A 46 -15.13 -45.72 8.69
CA ALA A 46 -13.76 -45.85 9.10
C ALA A 46 -12.91 -44.61 8.67
N ALA A 47 -13.10 -44.13 7.43
CA ALA A 47 -12.46 -42.93 6.96
C ALA A 47 -12.83 -41.70 7.79
N GLN A 48 -14.10 -41.52 8.12
CA GLN A 48 -14.56 -40.41 8.98
C GLN A 48 -13.98 -40.50 10.41
N ALA A 49 -13.87 -41.68 10.97
CA ALA A 49 -13.27 -41.91 12.28
C ALA A 49 -11.74 -41.54 12.26
N LEU A 50 -11.04 -41.91 11.21
CA LEU A 50 -9.62 -41.56 11.01
C LEU A 50 -9.43 -40.05 10.82
N MET A 51 -10.35 -39.40 10.10
CA MET A 51 -10.31 -37.93 9.94
C MET A 51 -10.45 -37.21 11.29
N LYS A 52 -11.35 -37.67 12.17
CA LYS A 52 -11.50 -37.13 13.54
C LYS A 52 -10.23 -37.28 14.36
N GLN A 53 -9.39 -38.29 14.08
CA GLN A 53 -8.09 -38.52 14.70
C GLN A 53 -6.94 -37.73 14.03
N GLY A 54 -7.22 -36.95 12.99
CA GLY A 54 -6.18 -36.26 12.19
C GLY A 54 -5.43 -37.15 11.22
N LYS A 55 -5.82 -38.43 11.07
CA LYS A 55 -5.17 -39.43 10.22
C LYS A 55 -5.68 -39.38 8.79
N HIS A 56 -5.53 -38.21 8.14
CA HIS A 56 -6.17 -37.92 6.84
C HIS A 56 -5.67 -38.80 5.70
N LYS A 57 -4.38 -39.16 5.69
CA LYS A 57 -3.82 -40.09 4.67
C LYS A 57 -4.37 -41.50 4.82
N GLU A 58 -4.53 -41.98 6.05
CA GLU A 58 -5.15 -43.29 6.32
C GLU A 58 -6.63 -43.29 5.95
N ALA A 59 -7.33 -42.15 6.17
CA ALA A 59 -8.71 -41.98 5.72
C ALA A 59 -8.85 -42.11 4.20
N LEU A 60 -7.94 -41.50 3.43
CA LEU A 60 -7.90 -41.65 1.97
C LEU A 60 -7.65 -43.11 1.54
N ALA A 61 -6.82 -43.83 2.27
CA ALA A 61 -6.61 -45.24 2.01
C ALA A 61 -7.89 -46.07 2.20
N LYS A 62 -8.68 -45.77 3.25
CA LYS A 62 -9.98 -46.43 3.48
C LYS A 62 -11.00 -46.09 2.39
N LEU A 63 -11.03 -44.89 1.86
CA LEU A 63 -11.92 -44.52 0.75
C LEU A 63 -11.59 -45.30 -0.53
N ARG A 64 -10.33 -45.70 -0.76
CA ARG A 64 -9.94 -46.57 -1.89
C ARG A 64 -10.57 -47.99 -1.78
N GLU A 65 -10.91 -48.44 -0.57
CA GLU A 65 -11.64 -49.68 -0.39
C GLU A 65 -13.06 -49.55 -0.93
N ALA A 66 -13.74 -48.43 -0.65
CA ALA A 66 -15.08 -48.14 -1.20
C ALA A 66 -15.08 -47.98 -2.74
N ASP A 67 -13.94 -47.47 -3.31
CA ASP A 67 -13.81 -47.34 -4.76
C ASP A 67 -13.83 -48.67 -5.50
N LYS A 68 -13.35 -49.73 -4.90
CA LYS A 68 -13.31 -51.08 -5.51
C LYS A 68 -14.67 -51.74 -5.64
N VAL A 69 -15.68 -51.20 -4.96
CA VAL A 69 -17.02 -51.76 -5.03
C VAL A 69 -17.65 -51.41 -6.39
N ALA A 70 -18.01 -52.41 -7.15
CA ALA A 70 -18.65 -52.23 -8.47
C ALA A 70 -20.09 -51.73 -8.36
N GLY A 71 -20.58 -51.05 -9.41
CA GLY A 71 -21.97 -50.64 -9.54
C GLY A 71 -22.43 -49.71 -8.42
N LYS A 72 -21.60 -48.73 -8.03
CA LYS A 72 -21.95 -47.68 -7.07
C LYS A 72 -23.14 -46.89 -7.56
N THR A 73 -24.10 -46.65 -6.68
CA THR A 73 -25.20 -45.73 -7.00
C THR A 73 -24.68 -44.30 -7.08
N PRO A 74 -25.35 -43.37 -7.78
CA PRO A 74 -24.97 -41.95 -7.81
C PRO A 74 -24.92 -41.31 -6.42
N ASN A 75 -25.68 -41.85 -5.44
CA ASN A 75 -25.64 -41.36 -4.06
C ASN A 75 -24.40 -41.85 -3.29
N GLU A 76 -24.07 -43.13 -3.46
CA GLU A 76 -22.85 -43.70 -2.86
C GLU A 76 -21.60 -43.02 -3.40
N ALA A 77 -21.49 -42.79 -4.71
CA ALA A 77 -20.39 -42.06 -5.32
C ALA A 77 -20.29 -40.62 -4.76
N TYR A 78 -21.42 -39.91 -4.67
CA TYR A 78 -21.42 -38.56 -4.11
C TYR A 78 -20.97 -38.52 -2.65
N LEU A 79 -21.36 -39.44 -1.80
CA LEU A 79 -20.95 -39.49 -0.41
C LEU A 79 -19.44 -39.83 -0.26
N ILE A 80 -18.91 -40.74 -1.08
CA ILE A 80 -17.49 -41.04 -1.14
C ILE A 80 -16.71 -39.77 -1.48
N GLU A 81 -17.12 -39.04 -2.53
CA GLU A 81 -16.41 -37.82 -2.96
C GLU A 81 -16.51 -36.71 -1.90
N ARG A 82 -17.60 -36.56 -1.16
CA ARG A 82 -17.67 -35.61 -0.05
C ARG A 82 -16.63 -35.88 1.05
N VAL A 83 -16.49 -37.15 1.45
CA VAL A 83 -15.49 -37.52 2.47
C VAL A 83 -14.07 -37.40 1.89
N ARG A 84 -13.86 -37.77 0.62
CA ARG A 84 -12.59 -37.65 -0.09
C ARG A 84 -12.13 -36.19 -0.17
N ALA A 85 -13.02 -35.27 -0.57
CA ALA A 85 -12.74 -33.86 -0.66
C ALA A 85 -12.21 -33.29 0.66
N ALA A 86 -12.86 -33.64 1.77
CA ALA A 86 -12.45 -33.22 3.10
C ALA A 86 -11.13 -33.86 3.55
N ALA A 87 -10.98 -35.18 3.37
CA ALA A 87 -9.77 -35.91 3.75
C ALA A 87 -8.54 -35.43 2.96
N ALA A 88 -8.66 -35.31 1.64
CA ALA A 88 -7.58 -34.88 0.75
C ALA A 88 -7.16 -33.43 1.01
N SER A 89 -8.13 -32.52 1.19
CA SER A 89 -7.84 -31.12 1.55
C SER A 89 -7.06 -31.01 2.86
N SER A 90 -7.46 -31.81 3.87
CA SER A 90 -6.79 -31.83 5.18
C SER A 90 -5.43 -32.54 5.14
N ALA A 91 -5.27 -33.54 4.26
CA ALA A 91 -3.99 -34.22 4.02
C ALA A 91 -2.97 -33.37 3.23
N GLY A 92 -3.39 -32.28 2.59
CA GLY A 92 -2.59 -31.52 1.64
C GLY A 92 -2.44 -32.20 0.28
N ASP A 93 -3.23 -33.22 0.00
CA ASP A 93 -3.29 -33.89 -1.31
C ASP A 93 -4.25 -33.09 -2.22
N TYR A 94 -3.71 -31.97 -2.74
CA TYR A 94 -4.53 -31.00 -3.48
C TYR A 94 -4.99 -31.54 -4.84
N GLY A 95 -4.27 -32.49 -5.46
CA GLY A 95 -4.71 -33.14 -6.68
C GLY A 95 -6.00 -33.95 -6.44
N THR A 96 -5.94 -34.92 -5.50
CA THR A 96 -7.10 -35.71 -5.11
C THR A 96 -8.27 -34.83 -4.59
N ALA A 97 -7.96 -33.75 -3.89
CA ALA A 97 -8.98 -32.81 -3.44
C ALA A 97 -9.68 -32.12 -4.61
N ALA A 98 -8.92 -31.65 -5.62
CA ALA A 98 -9.47 -30.99 -6.79
C ALA A 98 -10.41 -31.93 -7.58
N ASP A 99 -9.97 -33.16 -7.84
CA ASP A 99 -10.79 -34.18 -8.53
C ASP A 99 -12.11 -34.43 -7.80
N ALA A 100 -12.06 -34.55 -6.47
CA ALA A 100 -13.25 -34.75 -5.64
C ALA A 100 -14.20 -33.53 -5.67
N PHE A 101 -13.65 -32.29 -5.61
CA PHE A 101 -14.46 -31.08 -5.72
C PHE A 101 -15.11 -30.95 -7.10
N GLU A 102 -14.40 -31.25 -8.18
CA GLU A 102 -14.96 -31.26 -9.54
C GLU A 102 -16.07 -32.28 -9.67
N ALA A 103 -15.88 -33.51 -9.18
CA ALA A 103 -16.90 -34.56 -9.20
C ALA A 103 -18.16 -34.13 -8.42
N LEU A 104 -18.03 -33.51 -7.26
CA LEU A 104 -19.12 -32.99 -6.48
C LEU A 104 -19.88 -31.87 -7.22
N ILE A 105 -19.19 -30.93 -7.81
CA ILE A 105 -19.79 -29.83 -8.59
C ILE A 105 -20.54 -30.40 -9.81
N ALA A 106 -19.98 -31.41 -10.47
CA ALA A 106 -20.57 -32.06 -11.64
C ALA A 106 -21.75 -33.00 -11.29
N SER A 107 -21.86 -33.46 -10.04
CA SER A 107 -22.89 -34.45 -9.62
C SER A 107 -24.33 -33.97 -9.76
N GLY A 108 -24.56 -32.65 -9.84
CA GLY A 108 -25.88 -32.04 -9.83
C GLY A 108 -26.63 -32.13 -8.48
N LYS A 109 -26.01 -32.70 -7.45
CA LYS A 109 -26.64 -32.93 -6.11
C LYS A 109 -26.44 -31.77 -5.14
N LEU A 110 -25.54 -30.80 -5.47
CA LEU A 110 -25.32 -29.62 -4.65
C LEU A 110 -26.43 -28.60 -4.85
N SER A 111 -26.92 -28.03 -3.76
CA SER A 111 -27.74 -26.82 -3.82
C SER A 111 -26.97 -25.67 -4.46
N ALA A 112 -27.66 -24.63 -4.90
CA ALA A 112 -27.01 -23.44 -5.50
C ALA A 112 -25.97 -22.83 -4.57
N ASN A 113 -26.27 -22.75 -3.27
CA ASN A 113 -25.32 -22.20 -2.27
C ASN A 113 -24.12 -23.12 -2.08
N GLU A 114 -24.31 -24.43 -1.93
CA GLU A 114 -23.23 -25.40 -1.83
C GLU A 114 -22.37 -25.38 -3.09
N ARG A 115 -22.96 -25.33 -4.29
CA ARG A 115 -22.21 -25.24 -5.54
C ARG A 115 -21.30 -24.01 -5.58
N ALA A 116 -21.79 -22.85 -5.12
CA ALA A 116 -20.98 -21.64 -5.02
C ALA A 116 -19.78 -21.84 -4.05
N GLN A 117 -20.05 -22.40 -2.87
CA GLN A 117 -19.01 -22.68 -1.87
C GLN A 117 -17.96 -23.70 -2.36
N PHE A 118 -18.40 -24.78 -2.98
CA PHE A 118 -17.50 -25.78 -3.55
C PHE A 118 -16.67 -25.20 -4.71
N SER A 119 -17.28 -24.37 -5.55
CA SER A 119 -16.57 -23.70 -6.64
C SER A 119 -15.51 -22.71 -6.12
N GLU A 120 -15.80 -21.97 -5.05
CA GLU A 120 -14.81 -21.12 -4.39
C GLU A 120 -13.70 -21.96 -3.71
N GLY A 121 -14.11 -23.06 -3.05
CA GLY A 121 -13.18 -24.01 -2.44
C GLY A 121 -12.22 -24.61 -3.46
N LEU A 122 -12.71 -25.00 -4.63
CA LEU A 122 -11.92 -25.55 -5.73
C LEU A 122 -10.83 -24.55 -6.21
N ILE A 123 -11.19 -23.27 -6.35
CA ILE A 123 -10.18 -22.23 -6.65
C ILE A 123 -9.06 -22.24 -5.62
N GLY A 124 -9.42 -22.31 -4.32
CA GLY A 124 -8.44 -22.37 -3.23
C GLY A 124 -7.56 -23.61 -3.28
N ILE A 125 -8.12 -24.77 -3.65
CA ILE A 125 -7.41 -26.04 -3.82
C ILE A 125 -6.41 -25.93 -4.97
N TYR A 126 -6.83 -25.47 -6.15
CA TYR A 126 -5.92 -25.26 -7.29
C TYR A 126 -4.77 -24.29 -6.95
N MET A 127 -5.08 -23.17 -6.27
CA MET A 127 -4.04 -22.22 -5.87
C MET A 127 -3.01 -22.82 -4.90
N ARG A 128 -3.45 -23.66 -3.96
CA ARG A 128 -2.56 -24.35 -3.01
C ARG A 128 -1.76 -25.48 -3.67
N GLY A 129 -2.36 -26.18 -4.61
CA GLY A 129 -1.72 -27.22 -5.40
C GLY A 129 -0.75 -26.69 -6.46
N GLY A 130 -0.70 -25.36 -6.66
CA GLY A 130 0.14 -24.75 -7.68
C GLY A 130 -0.45 -24.78 -9.10
N GLU A 131 -1.68 -25.29 -9.26
CA GLU A 131 -2.42 -25.38 -10.52
C GLU A 131 -3.02 -24.01 -10.91
N LEU A 132 -2.16 -22.97 -10.97
CA LEU A 132 -2.61 -21.58 -11.14
C LEU A 132 -3.39 -21.34 -12.43
N GLY A 133 -3.12 -22.13 -13.49
CA GLY A 133 -3.88 -22.08 -14.75
C GLY A 133 -5.34 -22.47 -14.54
N LYS A 134 -5.59 -23.64 -13.92
CA LYS A 134 -6.94 -24.12 -13.60
C LYS A 134 -7.66 -23.19 -12.62
N ALA A 135 -6.91 -22.63 -11.64
CA ALA A 135 -7.46 -21.63 -10.74
C ALA A 135 -7.98 -20.39 -11.51
N ASN A 136 -7.19 -19.88 -12.46
CA ASN A 136 -7.57 -18.72 -13.28
C ASN A 136 -8.81 -19.01 -14.14
N GLU A 137 -8.89 -20.19 -14.77
CA GLU A 137 -10.06 -20.59 -15.53
C GLU A 137 -11.33 -20.67 -14.66
N ALA A 138 -11.21 -21.24 -13.46
CA ALA A 138 -12.30 -21.32 -12.51
C ALA A 138 -12.75 -19.93 -12.04
N ILE A 139 -11.80 -19.02 -11.74
CA ILE A 139 -12.08 -17.63 -11.38
C ILE A 139 -12.79 -16.92 -12.53
N LEU A 140 -12.26 -17.00 -13.76
CA LEU A 140 -12.86 -16.34 -14.92
C LEU A 140 -14.28 -16.85 -15.21
N ARG A 141 -14.56 -18.14 -14.99
CA ARG A 141 -15.91 -18.68 -15.10
C ARG A 141 -16.86 -18.04 -14.09
N GLN A 142 -16.43 -17.86 -12.83
CA GLN A 142 -17.26 -17.20 -11.81
C GLN A 142 -17.47 -15.72 -12.12
N LEU A 143 -16.43 -15.01 -12.56
CA LEU A 143 -16.52 -13.58 -12.92
C LEU A 143 -17.45 -13.29 -14.10
N LYS A 144 -17.80 -14.29 -14.93
CA LYS A 144 -18.86 -14.14 -15.95
C LYS A 144 -20.25 -13.95 -15.34
N ASN A 145 -20.49 -14.44 -14.14
CA ASN A 145 -21.77 -14.34 -13.44
C ASN A 145 -21.88 -13.07 -12.58
N GLY A 146 -20.81 -12.33 -12.41
CA GLY A 146 -20.76 -11.09 -11.66
C GLY A 146 -19.33 -10.71 -11.28
N ASP A 147 -19.11 -9.41 -11.08
CA ASP A 147 -17.79 -8.89 -10.67
C ASP A 147 -17.56 -9.13 -9.18
N ASP A 148 -16.49 -9.83 -8.85
CA ASP A 148 -16.04 -10.07 -7.47
C ASP A 148 -14.62 -9.56 -7.26
N PRO A 149 -14.44 -8.49 -6.48
CA PRO A 149 -13.13 -7.91 -6.20
C PRO A 149 -12.12 -8.88 -5.58
N LYS A 150 -12.60 -9.86 -4.78
CA LYS A 150 -11.75 -10.88 -4.16
C LYS A 150 -11.21 -11.85 -5.21
N LEU A 151 -12.07 -12.32 -6.09
CA LEU A 151 -11.68 -13.20 -7.20
C LEU A 151 -10.72 -12.49 -8.17
N ARG A 152 -10.96 -11.22 -8.47
CA ARG A 152 -10.01 -10.42 -9.27
C ARG A 152 -8.66 -10.27 -8.57
N GLY A 153 -8.66 -10.11 -7.25
CA GLY A 153 -7.42 -10.09 -6.45
C GLY A 153 -6.62 -11.39 -6.57
N TYR A 154 -7.29 -12.54 -6.49
CA TYR A 154 -6.66 -13.86 -6.70
C TYR A 154 -6.14 -14.02 -8.12
N LEU A 155 -6.91 -13.61 -9.13
CA LEU A 155 -6.52 -13.66 -10.53
C LEU A 155 -5.22 -12.85 -10.78
N MET A 156 -5.18 -11.62 -10.29
CA MET A 156 -3.97 -10.77 -10.40
C MET A 156 -2.78 -11.38 -9.69
N GLN A 157 -2.96 -11.93 -8.48
CA GLN A 157 -1.90 -12.61 -7.75
C GLN A 157 -1.37 -13.84 -8.51
N ASN A 158 -2.27 -14.61 -9.13
CA ASN A 158 -1.89 -15.77 -9.92
C ASN A 158 -1.12 -15.35 -11.18
N TYR A 159 -1.58 -14.33 -11.91
CA TYR A 159 -0.86 -13.79 -13.07
C TYR A 159 0.53 -13.28 -12.68
N TYR A 160 0.63 -12.60 -11.54
CA TYR A 160 1.93 -12.14 -11.02
C TYR A 160 2.89 -13.30 -10.73
N LYS A 161 2.41 -14.38 -10.07
CA LYS A 161 3.20 -15.57 -9.78
C LYS A 161 3.62 -16.33 -11.04
N GLN A 162 2.74 -16.38 -12.05
CA GLN A 162 3.00 -17.02 -13.34
C GLN A 162 3.92 -16.18 -14.25
N GLY A 163 4.21 -14.92 -13.89
CA GLY A 163 4.92 -14.00 -14.76
C GLY A 163 4.11 -13.55 -15.98
N ASN A 164 2.78 -13.76 -15.98
CA ASN A 164 1.90 -13.30 -17.05
C ASN A 164 1.61 -11.81 -16.90
N ILE A 165 2.64 -11.01 -17.21
CA ILE A 165 2.62 -9.56 -17.01
C ILE A 165 1.54 -8.88 -17.86
N ALA A 166 1.30 -9.36 -19.09
CA ALA A 166 0.31 -8.75 -19.99
C ALA A 166 -1.12 -8.86 -19.41
N ALA A 167 -1.51 -10.05 -18.95
CA ALA A 167 -2.81 -10.26 -18.31
C ALA A 167 -2.95 -9.46 -17.02
N LEU A 168 -1.89 -9.45 -16.19
CA LEU A 168 -1.85 -8.67 -14.96
C LEU A 168 -2.03 -7.16 -15.22
N GLU A 169 -1.35 -6.60 -16.20
CA GLU A 169 -1.48 -5.17 -16.57
C GLU A 169 -2.90 -4.82 -17.03
N ASN A 170 -3.56 -5.73 -17.75
CA ASN A 170 -4.95 -5.52 -18.13
C ASN A 170 -5.89 -5.43 -16.92
N GLU A 171 -5.74 -6.35 -15.96
CA GLU A 171 -6.54 -6.32 -14.73
C GLU A 171 -6.23 -5.09 -13.87
N LEU A 172 -4.95 -4.71 -13.73
CA LEU A 172 -4.54 -3.49 -13.00
C LEU A 172 -5.09 -2.23 -13.66
N ARG A 173 -5.08 -2.15 -15.01
CA ARG A 173 -5.66 -1.02 -15.76
C ARG A 173 -7.17 -0.92 -15.56
N ASN A 174 -7.86 -2.05 -15.53
CA ASN A 174 -9.30 -2.08 -15.26
C ASN A 174 -9.62 -1.63 -13.82
N ALA A 175 -8.83 -2.08 -12.85
CA ALA A 175 -8.94 -1.65 -11.46
C ALA A 175 -8.67 -0.14 -11.31
N GLU A 176 -7.68 0.40 -12.02
CA GLU A 176 -7.36 1.83 -12.02
C GLU A 176 -8.50 2.67 -12.60
N LYS A 177 -9.04 2.29 -13.77
CA LYS A 177 -10.17 2.98 -14.42
C LYS A 177 -11.42 3.01 -13.53
N SER A 178 -11.62 1.98 -12.73
CA SER A 178 -12.76 1.89 -11.80
C SER A 178 -12.48 2.48 -10.42
N GLY A 179 -11.31 3.10 -10.19
CA GLY A 179 -10.93 3.71 -8.91
C GLY A 179 -10.70 2.72 -7.77
N ARG A 180 -10.50 1.42 -8.07
CA ARG A 180 -10.43 0.33 -7.10
C ARG A 180 -9.02 -0.20 -6.85
N MET A 181 -7.99 0.65 -6.98
CA MET A 181 -6.61 0.26 -6.74
C MET A 181 -6.32 0.08 -5.25
N SER A 182 -6.07 -1.16 -4.83
CA SER A 182 -5.57 -1.46 -3.49
C SER A 182 -4.07 -1.20 -3.36
N GLU A 183 -3.56 -1.20 -2.13
CA GLU A 183 -2.12 -1.07 -1.87
C GLU A 183 -1.31 -2.18 -2.56
N ASP A 184 -1.79 -3.43 -2.48
CA ASP A 184 -1.14 -4.57 -3.12
C ASP A 184 -1.12 -4.44 -4.65
N MET A 185 -2.21 -3.96 -5.25
CA MET A 185 -2.29 -3.70 -6.71
C MET A 185 -1.30 -2.61 -7.14
N LEU A 186 -1.21 -1.51 -6.39
CA LEU A 186 -0.21 -0.48 -6.63
C LEU A 186 1.21 -1.02 -6.48
N GLY A 187 1.45 -1.89 -5.49
CA GLY A 187 2.72 -2.59 -5.31
C GLY A 187 3.09 -3.48 -6.50
N MET A 188 2.13 -4.23 -7.04
CA MET A 188 2.35 -5.04 -8.26
C MET A 188 2.69 -4.15 -9.45
N LEU A 189 1.95 -3.05 -9.63
CA LEU A 189 2.19 -2.09 -10.72
C LEU A 189 3.58 -1.47 -10.62
N ALA A 190 3.98 -1.02 -9.42
CA ALA A 190 5.31 -0.47 -9.17
C ALA A 190 6.42 -1.48 -9.52
N ASN A 191 6.26 -2.75 -9.12
CA ASN A 191 7.22 -3.81 -9.46
C ASN A 191 7.32 -4.07 -10.99
N ILE A 192 6.20 -4.04 -11.69
CA ILE A 192 6.19 -4.17 -13.16
C ILE A 192 6.96 -3.01 -13.81
N GLN A 193 6.68 -1.78 -13.36
CA GLN A 193 7.33 -0.58 -13.87
C GLN A 193 8.84 -0.58 -13.62
N LEU A 194 9.29 -1.05 -12.45
CA LEU A 194 10.71 -1.26 -12.17
C LEU A 194 11.34 -2.26 -13.13
N LYS A 195 10.71 -3.40 -13.36
CA LYS A 195 11.20 -4.42 -14.29
C LYS A 195 11.28 -3.93 -15.74
N LYS A 196 10.37 -3.04 -16.13
CA LYS A 196 10.34 -2.38 -17.44
C LYS A 196 11.22 -1.14 -17.54
N ASN A 197 11.92 -0.76 -16.46
CA ASN A 197 12.68 0.50 -16.36
C ASN A 197 11.81 1.75 -16.64
N ASP A 198 10.52 1.68 -16.38
CA ASP A 198 9.60 2.81 -16.46
C ASP A 198 9.69 3.66 -15.18
N LYS A 199 10.70 4.53 -15.14
CA LYS A 199 10.98 5.40 -13.98
C LYS A 199 9.85 6.39 -13.72
N VAL A 200 9.23 6.92 -14.77
CA VAL A 200 8.15 7.91 -14.64
C VAL A 200 6.89 7.24 -14.09
N GLY A 201 6.48 6.14 -14.68
CA GLY A 201 5.34 5.35 -14.18
C GLY A 201 5.53 4.94 -12.73
N TYR A 202 6.73 4.46 -12.37
CA TYR A 202 7.05 4.09 -11.00
C TYR A 202 6.83 5.23 -10.00
N VAL A 203 7.38 6.41 -10.28
CA VAL A 203 7.22 7.58 -9.39
C VAL A 203 5.75 7.98 -9.27
N ASN A 204 4.99 7.96 -10.36
CA ASN A 204 3.54 8.23 -10.32
C ASN A 204 2.78 7.19 -9.47
N THR A 205 3.19 5.93 -9.51
CA THR A 205 2.57 4.87 -8.69
C THR A 205 2.93 5.04 -7.21
N ILE A 206 4.19 5.36 -6.88
CA ILE A 206 4.60 5.65 -5.50
C ILE A 206 3.90 6.91 -4.97
N GLU A 207 3.67 7.93 -5.79
CA GLU A 207 2.86 9.11 -5.42
C GLU A 207 1.44 8.68 -5.01
N LYS A 208 0.78 7.82 -5.80
CA LYS A 208 -0.53 7.26 -5.44
C LYS A 208 -0.50 6.45 -4.15
N MET A 209 0.57 5.67 -3.93
CA MET A 209 0.76 4.92 -2.69
C MET A 209 0.92 5.85 -1.49
N ALA A 210 1.75 6.89 -1.59
CA ALA A 210 1.93 7.88 -0.54
C ALA A 210 0.64 8.66 -0.22
N ALA A 211 -0.15 9.00 -1.25
CA ALA A 211 -1.41 9.73 -1.11
C ALA A 211 -2.52 8.90 -0.46
N ASN A 212 -2.65 7.62 -0.82
CA ASN A 212 -3.75 6.77 -0.37
C ASN A 212 -3.40 5.95 0.87
N TYR A 213 -2.15 5.58 1.01
CA TYR A 213 -1.59 4.74 2.08
C TYR A 213 -0.38 5.43 2.71
N PRO A 214 -0.56 6.49 3.53
CA PRO A 214 0.52 7.35 4.02
C PRO A 214 1.45 6.57 4.96
N LYS A 215 2.49 5.97 4.39
CA LYS A 215 3.54 5.24 5.09
C LYS A 215 4.90 5.87 4.82
N ALA A 216 5.76 5.92 5.84
CA ALA A 216 7.09 6.51 5.75
C ALA A 216 7.92 5.95 4.58
N GLN A 217 7.80 4.64 4.29
CA GLN A 217 8.52 4.00 3.19
C GLN A 217 8.17 4.59 1.81
N TYR A 218 6.90 4.89 1.55
CA TYR A 218 6.46 5.46 0.27
C TYR A 218 6.87 6.92 0.14
N TRP A 219 6.77 7.69 1.22
CA TRP A 219 7.23 9.05 1.25
C TRP A 219 8.75 9.15 1.05
N ASN A 220 9.55 8.29 1.72
CA ASN A 220 11.00 8.25 1.52
C ASN A 220 11.37 7.92 0.08
N ASP A 221 10.73 6.90 -0.52
CA ASP A 221 11.00 6.52 -1.91
C ASP A 221 10.60 7.65 -2.88
N LEU A 222 9.42 8.27 -2.68
CA LEU A 222 8.94 9.39 -3.48
C LEU A 222 9.91 10.58 -3.44
N LEU A 223 10.30 11.04 -2.25
CA LEU A 223 11.16 12.20 -2.06
C LEU A 223 12.62 11.95 -2.48
N ASN A 224 13.09 10.71 -2.42
CA ASN A 224 14.42 10.37 -2.93
C ASN A 224 14.45 10.32 -4.46
N ARG A 225 13.35 10.00 -5.12
CA ARG A 225 13.30 9.85 -6.58
C ARG A 225 12.85 11.10 -7.32
N VAL A 226 12.12 12.00 -6.67
CA VAL A 226 11.63 13.22 -7.33
C VAL A 226 12.76 14.07 -7.86
N GLN A 227 13.89 14.12 -7.12
CA GLN A 227 15.10 14.86 -7.54
C GLN A 227 15.77 14.27 -8.79
N GLY A 228 15.56 12.98 -9.06
CA GLY A 228 16.06 12.32 -10.27
C GLY A 228 15.15 12.41 -11.48
N LYS A 229 14.02 13.13 -11.39
CA LYS A 229 13.14 13.35 -12.55
C LYS A 229 13.85 14.26 -13.58
N PRO A 230 13.72 13.97 -14.88
CA PRO A 230 14.22 14.87 -15.92
C PRO A 230 13.67 16.29 -15.74
N GLY A 231 14.57 17.28 -15.75
CA GLY A 231 14.20 18.69 -15.59
C GLY A 231 13.96 19.16 -14.15
N PHE A 232 14.17 18.32 -13.13
CA PHE A 232 14.08 18.76 -11.73
C PHE A 232 15.21 19.75 -11.41
N SER A 233 14.85 20.90 -10.84
CA SER A 233 15.82 21.93 -10.50
C SER A 233 16.55 21.63 -9.19
N GLY A 234 17.89 21.69 -9.23
CA GLY A 234 18.73 21.60 -8.02
C GLY A 234 18.42 22.67 -6.95
N ARG A 235 17.85 23.81 -7.36
CA ARG A 235 17.41 24.88 -6.43
C ARG A 235 16.34 24.42 -5.44
N LEU A 236 15.57 23.39 -5.81
CA LEU A 236 14.48 22.84 -4.98
C LEU A 236 14.96 21.78 -3.97
N ALA A 237 16.25 21.52 -3.88
CA ALA A 237 16.79 20.52 -2.95
C ALA A 237 16.38 20.82 -1.49
N VAL A 238 16.41 22.10 -1.10
CA VAL A 238 15.98 22.53 0.24
C VAL A 238 14.50 22.26 0.48
N ASP A 239 13.66 22.45 -0.54
CA ASP A 239 12.21 22.27 -0.43
C ASP A 239 11.83 20.77 -0.31
N VAL A 240 12.63 19.86 -0.91
CA VAL A 240 12.53 18.41 -0.67
C VAL A 240 12.87 18.06 0.79
N TYR A 241 13.92 18.65 1.35
CA TYR A 241 14.27 18.45 2.75
C TYR A 241 13.21 19.02 3.71
N ARG A 242 12.57 20.15 3.37
CA ARG A 242 11.44 20.70 4.12
C ARG A 242 10.26 19.71 4.18
N LEU A 243 9.94 19.05 3.07
CA LEU A 243 8.94 17.98 3.04
C LEU A 243 9.37 16.77 3.88
N LYS A 244 10.64 16.35 3.83
CA LYS A 244 11.15 15.27 4.70
C LYS A 244 11.00 15.64 6.18
N LEU A 245 11.37 16.87 6.55
CA LEU A 245 11.27 17.36 7.92
C LEU A 245 9.82 17.41 8.41
N ALA A 246 8.90 17.94 7.58
CA ALA A 246 7.48 18.06 7.88
C ALA A 246 6.82 16.68 8.09
N ASN A 247 7.28 15.67 7.36
CA ASN A 247 6.80 14.28 7.49
C ASN A 247 7.58 13.45 8.54
N GLY A 248 8.50 14.06 9.32
CA GLY A 248 9.27 13.32 10.34
C GLY A 248 10.22 12.27 9.77
N LEU A 249 10.66 12.43 8.53
CA LEU A 249 11.48 11.45 7.80
C LEU A 249 12.98 11.65 7.97
N LEU A 250 13.45 12.78 8.51
CA LEU A 250 14.87 12.98 8.83
C LEU A 250 15.23 12.10 10.04
N LYS A 251 16.19 11.22 9.87
CA LYS A 251 16.62 10.27 10.90
C LYS A 251 18.13 10.30 11.13
N LYS A 252 18.91 10.56 10.07
CA LYS A 252 20.37 10.46 10.10
C LYS A 252 21.01 11.82 10.45
N PRO A 253 22.13 11.82 11.19
CA PRO A 253 22.89 13.06 11.45
C PRO A 253 23.20 13.84 10.17
N SER A 254 23.65 13.13 9.12
CA SER A 254 24.00 13.73 7.83
C SER A 254 22.85 14.47 7.16
N GLU A 255 21.60 13.97 7.29
CA GLU A 255 20.42 14.61 6.69
C GLU A 255 20.08 15.94 7.40
N TYR A 256 20.19 16.00 8.74
CA TYR A 256 20.01 17.23 9.51
C TYR A 256 21.10 18.24 9.17
N MET A 257 22.36 17.79 9.08
CA MET A 257 23.51 18.66 8.74
C MET A 257 23.39 19.21 7.33
N GLU A 258 23.06 18.37 6.35
CA GLU A 258 22.91 18.78 4.95
C GLU A 258 21.77 19.79 4.80
N MET A 259 20.60 19.50 5.38
CA MET A 259 19.48 20.43 5.37
C MET A 259 19.84 21.76 6.00
N ALA A 260 20.47 21.75 7.18
CA ALA A 260 20.87 22.98 7.86
C ALA A 260 21.86 23.81 7.03
N GLN A 261 22.81 23.18 6.34
CA GLN A 261 23.71 23.84 5.42
C GLN A 261 23.00 24.45 4.21
N LEU A 262 22.08 23.73 3.59
CA LEU A 262 21.28 24.20 2.46
C LEU A 262 20.44 25.44 2.84
N VAL A 263 19.79 25.42 4.01
CA VAL A 263 19.00 26.57 4.43
C VAL A 263 19.85 27.77 4.86
N LEU A 264 21.06 27.56 5.38
CA LEU A 264 22.02 28.64 5.61
C LEU A 264 22.46 29.28 4.29
N GLN A 265 22.74 28.48 3.27
CA GLN A 265 23.04 28.98 1.92
C GLN A 265 21.85 29.75 1.32
N ALA A 266 20.61 29.32 1.63
CA ALA A 266 19.40 30.04 1.27
C ALA A 266 19.10 31.27 2.14
N LYS A 267 20.07 31.73 2.97
CA LYS A 267 19.94 32.87 3.86
C LYS A 267 18.82 32.79 4.90
N ALA A 268 18.50 31.58 5.36
CA ALA A 268 17.46 31.30 6.35
C ALA A 268 18.02 30.75 7.68
N PRO A 269 18.86 31.48 8.43
CA PRO A 269 19.54 30.98 9.62
C PRO A 269 18.59 30.60 10.76
N ALA A 270 17.44 31.26 10.91
CA ALA A 270 16.42 30.87 11.89
C ALA A 270 15.86 29.47 11.61
N GLU A 271 15.64 29.13 10.34
CA GLU A 271 15.23 27.77 9.95
C GLU A 271 16.36 26.76 10.24
N ALA A 272 17.62 27.11 9.94
CA ALA A 272 18.75 26.23 10.21
C ALA A 272 18.86 25.88 11.71
N LEU A 273 18.71 26.85 12.59
CA LEU A 273 18.69 26.61 14.04
C LEU A 273 17.58 25.66 14.46
N LYS A 274 16.33 25.87 13.98
CA LYS A 274 15.23 24.94 14.25
C LYS A 274 15.52 23.51 13.83
N ILE A 275 16.17 23.33 12.66
CA ILE A 275 16.55 22.01 12.15
C ILE A 275 17.61 21.38 13.05
N ILE A 276 18.64 22.14 13.40
CA ILE A 276 19.74 21.70 14.25
C ILE A 276 19.19 21.31 15.63
N ASP A 277 18.39 22.17 16.27
CA ASP A 277 17.79 21.91 17.57
C ASP A 277 16.87 20.67 17.54
N LYS A 278 16.12 20.46 16.44
CA LYS A 278 15.32 19.25 16.25
C LYS A 278 16.21 18.01 16.14
N GLY A 279 17.36 18.11 15.45
CA GLY A 279 18.36 17.05 15.39
C GLY A 279 18.98 16.71 16.76
N TYR A 280 19.28 17.72 17.57
CA TYR A 280 19.74 17.51 18.93
C TYR A 280 18.67 16.86 19.82
N LYS A 281 17.43 17.35 19.77
CA LYS A 281 16.29 16.78 20.50
C LYS A 281 16.01 15.32 20.11
N ALA A 282 16.22 14.98 18.85
CA ALA A 282 16.07 13.61 18.35
C ALA A 282 17.27 12.69 18.69
N GLY A 283 18.32 13.21 19.33
CA GLY A 283 19.56 12.47 19.61
C GLY A 283 20.39 12.16 18.35
N ALA A 284 20.01 12.73 17.20
CA ALA A 284 20.74 12.56 15.95
C ALA A 284 22.00 13.44 15.89
N LEU A 285 21.99 14.59 16.53
CA LEU A 285 23.13 15.51 16.60
C LEU A 285 23.68 15.62 18.04
N GLY A 286 24.89 16.11 18.18
CA GLY A 286 25.55 16.34 19.47
C GLY A 286 26.21 15.11 20.10
N THR A 287 26.24 14.00 19.41
CA THR A 287 26.82 12.73 19.87
C THR A 287 27.78 12.16 18.84
N GLY A 288 28.65 11.24 19.27
CA GLY A 288 29.61 10.54 18.42
C GLY A 288 30.79 11.41 17.96
N PRO A 289 31.61 10.90 17.01
CA PRO A 289 32.85 11.55 16.58
C PRO A 289 32.65 12.92 15.88
N ASP A 290 31.46 13.15 15.33
CA ASP A 290 31.11 14.40 14.62
C ASP A 290 30.48 15.47 15.53
N ALA A 291 30.33 15.24 16.84
CA ALA A 291 29.70 16.19 17.76
C ALA A 291 30.26 17.62 17.68
N ALA A 292 31.57 17.75 17.58
CA ALA A 292 32.24 19.05 17.42
C ALA A 292 31.87 19.74 16.08
N ARG A 293 31.65 18.97 15.02
CA ARG A 293 31.21 19.51 13.71
C ARG A 293 29.74 19.98 13.80
N HIS A 294 28.90 19.24 14.50
CA HIS A 294 27.52 19.64 14.75
C HIS A 294 27.44 20.96 15.51
N GLN A 295 28.27 21.10 16.56
CA GLN A 295 28.30 22.33 17.34
C GLN A 295 28.79 23.53 16.50
N ARG A 296 29.88 23.38 15.71
CA ARG A 296 30.34 24.45 14.83
C ARG A 296 29.27 24.93 13.85
N LEU A 297 28.45 24.03 13.31
CA LEU A 297 27.33 24.43 12.43
C LEU A 297 26.26 25.20 13.22
N LYS A 298 25.98 24.83 14.46
CA LYS A 298 25.06 25.54 15.34
C LYS A 298 25.58 26.97 15.62
N ASP A 299 26.83 27.10 16.02
CA ASP A 299 27.48 28.40 16.32
C ASP A 299 27.45 29.33 15.08
N LEU A 300 27.70 28.75 13.89
CA LEU A 300 27.60 29.49 12.64
C LEU A 300 26.16 29.98 12.38
N ALA A 301 25.17 29.14 12.60
CA ALA A 301 23.77 29.50 12.40
C ALA A 301 23.32 30.59 13.39
N GLU A 302 23.73 30.48 14.67
CA GLU A 302 23.47 31.49 15.70
C GLU A 302 24.09 32.85 15.35
N LYS A 303 25.36 32.85 14.97
CA LYS A 303 26.07 34.07 14.52
C LYS A 303 25.38 34.71 13.31
N THR A 304 25.08 33.87 12.30
CA THR A 304 24.44 34.37 11.05
C THR A 304 23.06 34.97 11.35
N LEU A 305 22.26 34.34 12.28
CA LEU A 305 20.96 34.87 12.68
C LEU A 305 21.11 36.22 13.43
N ALA A 306 22.08 36.32 14.34
CA ALA A 306 22.33 37.55 15.07
C ALA A 306 22.72 38.72 14.12
N ASP A 307 23.57 38.42 13.14
CA ASP A 307 23.99 39.42 12.13
C ASP A 307 22.81 39.79 11.21
N GLN A 308 21.99 38.82 10.79
CA GLN A 308 20.78 39.07 9.99
C GLN A 308 19.77 39.94 10.76
N ASN A 309 19.56 39.68 12.04
CA ASN A 309 18.62 40.44 12.87
C ASN A 309 19.04 41.91 13.04
N LYS A 310 20.35 42.17 13.18
CA LYS A 310 20.87 43.53 13.24
C LYS A 310 20.65 44.31 11.95
N GLY A 311 20.73 43.64 10.80
CA GLY A 311 20.60 44.26 9.48
C GLY A 311 19.19 44.13 8.86
N ALA A 312 18.25 43.47 9.50
CA ALA A 312 16.96 43.09 8.87
C ALA A 312 16.18 44.27 8.27
N THR A 313 16.08 45.37 9.00
CA THR A 313 15.36 46.57 8.52
C THR A 313 16.07 47.27 7.35
N ALA A 314 17.40 47.30 7.40
CA ALA A 314 18.19 47.87 6.32
C ALA A 314 18.09 47.00 5.05
N LEU A 315 18.15 45.68 5.22
CA LEU A 315 18.04 44.72 4.12
C LEU A 315 16.64 44.75 3.48
N GLU A 316 15.59 44.90 4.29
CA GLU A 316 14.20 45.09 3.80
C GLU A 316 14.10 46.35 2.93
N ALA A 317 14.65 47.45 3.40
CA ALA A 317 14.68 48.74 2.68
C ALA A 317 15.51 48.64 1.38
N GLU A 318 16.66 47.95 1.42
CA GLU A 318 17.51 47.69 0.25
C GLU A 318 16.79 46.88 -0.83
N TYR A 319 16.18 45.76 -0.46
CA TYR A 319 15.41 44.94 -1.41
C TYR A 319 14.21 45.71 -1.97
N ALA A 320 13.50 46.48 -1.15
CA ALA A 320 12.38 47.29 -1.61
C ALA A 320 12.84 48.39 -2.61
N ALA A 321 13.96 49.10 -2.33
CA ALA A 321 14.52 50.11 -3.21
C ALA A 321 15.03 49.49 -4.54
N ALA A 322 15.64 48.32 -4.48
CA ALA A 322 16.13 47.58 -5.63
C ALA A 322 15.00 46.88 -6.41
N LYS A 323 13.76 46.84 -5.91
CA LYS A 323 12.64 46.05 -6.43
C LYS A 323 12.98 44.54 -6.52
N ASP A 324 13.85 44.07 -5.61
CA ASP A 324 14.22 42.64 -5.51
C ASP A 324 13.14 41.88 -4.76
N ASN A 325 12.08 41.50 -5.51
CA ASN A 325 10.96 40.74 -4.95
C ASN A 325 11.37 39.30 -4.56
N ASP A 326 12.37 38.70 -5.20
CA ASP A 326 12.90 37.38 -4.79
C ASP A 326 13.59 37.50 -3.42
N GLY A 327 14.34 38.56 -3.17
CA GLY A 327 14.93 38.89 -1.88
C GLY A 327 13.88 39.09 -0.79
N LEU A 328 12.82 39.84 -1.10
CA LEU A 328 11.70 40.05 -0.15
C LEU A 328 10.95 38.75 0.18
N VAL A 329 10.75 37.86 -0.79
CA VAL A 329 10.17 36.53 -0.53
C VAL A 329 11.06 35.71 0.40
N ALA A 330 12.37 35.71 0.16
CA ALA A 330 13.33 34.96 0.99
C ALA A 330 13.39 35.53 2.43
N LEU A 331 13.44 36.86 2.56
CA LEU A 331 13.42 37.54 3.86
C LEU A 331 12.12 37.25 4.62
N GLY A 332 10.98 37.38 3.95
CA GLY A 332 9.67 37.08 4.52
C GLY A 332 9.54 35.63 5.01
N TYR A 333 10.06 34.69 4.23
CA TYR A 333 10.12 33.28 4.67
C TYR A 333 10.98 33.12 5.93
N GLY A 334 12.15 33.74 5.98
CA GLY A 334 13.01 33.77 7.16
C GLY A 334 12.32 34.34 8.39
N LEU A 335 11.54 35.42 8.24
CA LEU A 335 10.74 36.01 9.32
C LEU A 335 9.67 35.05 9.87
N VAL A 336 8.98 34.31 8.98
CA VAL A 336 8.03 33.25 9.40
C VAL A 336 8.77 32.19 10.21
N GLN A 337 9.94 31.78 9.77
CA GLN A 337 10.75 30.79 10.49
C GLN A 337 11.29 31.34 11.81
N ALA A 338 11.54 32.64 11.94
CA ALA A 338 11.93 33.30 13.18
C ALA A 338 10.76 33.57 14.15
N GLY A 339 9.51 33.20 13.78
CA GLY A 339 8.32 33.43 14.61
C GLY A 339 7.62 34.75 14.36
N GLN A 340 8.14 35.63 13.48
CA GLN A 340 7.49 36.87 13.05
C GLN A 340 6.51 36.59 11.90
N THR A 341 5.57 35.68 12.16
CA THR A 341 4.71 35.02 11.15
C THR A 341 3.93 36.02 10.32
N ASP A 342 3.19 36.96 10.94
CA ASP A 342 2.30 37.88 10.21
C ASP A 342 3.09 38.88 9.36
N LYS A 343 4.24 39.38 9.88
CA LYS A 343 5.14 40.26 9.11
C LYS A 343 5.71 39.52 7.90
N GLY A 344 6.21 38.30 8.12
CA GLY A 344 6.81 37.50 7.05
C GLY A 344 5.81 37.13 5.96
N LEU A 345 4.61 36.67 6.33
CA LEU A 345 3.57 36.33 5.36
C LEU A 345 3.13 37.54 4.53
N LYS A 346 2.85 38.68 5.16
CA LYS A 346 2.49 39.92 4.45
C LYS A 346 3.57 40.37 3.46
N MET A 347 4.83 40.26 3.85
CA MET A 347 5.97 40.59 2.99
C MET A 347 6.03 39.68 1.76
N MET A 348 5.89 38.36 1.94
CA MET A 348 5.88 37.39 0.84
C MET A 348 4.68 37.63 -0.09
N GLU A 349 3.48 37.85 0.45
CA GLU A 349 2.27 38.13 -0.32
C GLU A 349 2.42 39.40 -1.18
N ALA A 350 2.93 40.46 -0.59
CA ALA A 350 3.17 41.74 -1.26
C ALA A 350 4.19 41.60 -2.40
N ALA A 351 5.32 40.89 -2.14
CA ALA A 351 6.36 40.66 -3.15
C ALA A 351 5.86 39.80 -4.32
N ILE A 352 5.10 38.75 -4.04
CA ILE A 352 4.50 37.91 -5.08
C ILE A 352 3.47 38.67 -5.91
N LYS A 353 2.64 39.51 -5.24
CA LYS A 353 1.65 40.35 -5.92
C LYS A 353 2.30 41.43 -6.78
N ALA A 354 3.42 41.99 -6.35
CA ALA A 354 4.20 42.96 -7.13
C ALA A 354 4.75 42.37 -8.43
N GLY A 355 4.97 41.07 -8.47
CA GLY A 355 5.52 40.36 -9.65
C GLY A 355 7.01 40.58 -9.84
N SER A 356 7.50 40.50 -11.07
CA SER A 356 8.92 40.64 -11.42
C SER A 356 9.83 39.66 -10.65
N LEU A 357 9.31 38.46 -10.38
CA LEU A 357 10.04 37.36 -9.75
C LEU A 357 10.79 36.54 -10.81
N ARG A 358 12.02 36.16 -10.51
CA ARG A 358 12.80 35.25 -11.37
C ARG A 358 12.17 33.84 -11.41
N TYR A 359 11.63 33.40 -10.27
CA TYR A 359 11.03 32.06 -10.11
C TYR A 359 9.66 32.17 -9.40
N PRO A 360 8.61 32.61 -10.10
CA PRO A 360 7.31 32.90 -9.46
C PRO A 360 6.67 31.67 -8.86
N ASP A 361 6.83 30.47 -9.45
CA ASP A 361 6.26 29.25 -8.89
C ASP A 361 7.04 28.74 -7.67
N GLU A 362 8.36 28.98 -7.58
CA GLU A 362 9.11 28.72 -6.34
C GLU A 362 8.66 29.66 -5.21
N ALA A 363 8.42 30.94 -5.51
CA ALA A 363 7.90 31.89 -4.53
C ALA A 363 6.54 31.47 -3.98
N LYS A 364 5.61 31.03 -4.86
CA LYS A 364 4.30 30.51 -4.43
C LYS A 364 4.43 29.19 -3.64
N LEU A 365 5.33 28.30 -4.03
CA LEU A 365 5.62 27.06 -3.28
C LEU A 365 6.06 27.43 -1.85
N ARG A 366 7.03 28.31 -1.68
CA ARG A 366 7.53 28.75 -0.37
C ARG A 366 6.49 29.53 0.44
N LEU A 367 5.62 30.30 -0.19
CA LEU A 367 4.48 30.90 0.51
C LEU A 367 3.51 29.84 1.03
N GLY A 368 3.22 28.81 0.25
CA GLY A 368 2.42 27.67 0.70
C GLY A 368 3.04 26.93 1.87
N GLU A 369 4.37 26.71 1.84
CA GLU A 369 5.14 26.14 2.96
C GLU A 369 5.09 27.02 4.20
N ALA A 370 5.23 28.36 4.03
CA ALA A 370 5.13 29.32 5.11
C ALA A 370 3.74 29.32 5.77
N TYR A 371 2.67 29.25 4.98
CA TYR A 371 1.32 29.09 5.52
C TYR A 371 1.15 27.76 6.28
N ALA A 372 1.72 26.66 5.75
CA ALA A 372 1.67 25.36 6.43
C ALA A 372 2.41 25.41 7.78
N ALA A 373 3.61 26.03 7.82
CA ALA A 373 4.37 26.23 9.04
C ALA A 373 3.64 27.13 10.06
N ALA A 374 2.83 28.08 9.59
CA ALA A 374 1.98 28.96 10.39
C ALA A 374 0.65 28.28 10.83
N GLY A 375 0.40 27.03 10.48
CA GLY A 375 -0.86 26.34 10.77
C GLY A 375 -2.05 26.75 9.92
N LYS A 376 -1.85 27.63 8.94
CA LYS A 376 -2.90 28.21 8.05
C LYS A 376 -3.19 27.25 6.87
N LYS A 377 -3.71 26.04 7.18
CA LYS A 377 -3.87 24.92 6.22
C LYS A 377 -4.62 25.27 4.94
N GLN A 378 -5.74 26.01 5.04
CA GLN A 378 -6.55 26.37 3.87
C GLN A 378 -5.79 27.29 2.91
N GLN A 379 -5.10 28.30 3.46
CA GLN A 379 -4.27 29.23 2.69
C GLN A 379 -3.07 28.50 2.06
N ALA A 380 -2.44 27.57 2.80
CA ALA A 380 -1.39 26.73 2.25
C ALA A 380 -1.89 25.94 1.03
N ILE A 381 -3.00 25.22 1.15
CA ILE A 381 -3.55 24.39 0.06
C ILE A 381 -3.97 25.27 -1.12
N SER A 382 -4.66 26.40 -0.89
CA SER A 382 -5.09 27.29 -1.98
C SER A 382 -3.89 27.88 -2.73
N THR A 383 -2.83 28.28 -2.03
CA THR A 383 -1.61 28.82 -2.63
C THR A 383 -0.87 27.72 -3.42
N LEU A 384 -0.66 26.54 -2.82
CA LEU A 384 0.02 25.43 -3.46
C LEU A 384 -0.68 24.95 -4.75
N ARG A 385 -2.00 25.04 -4.83
CA ARG A 385 -2.76 24.71 -6.05
C ARG A 385 -2.49 25.67 -7.21
N THR A 386 -1.97 26.86 -6.95
CA THR A 386 -1.60 27.82 -8.01
C THR A 386 -0.20 27.59 -8.59
N VAL A 387 0.56 26.64 -8.04
CA VAL A 387 1.91 26.29 -8.50
C VAL A 387 1.81 25.39 -9.72
N SER A 388 2.38 25.81 -10.84
CA SER A 388 2.29 25.10 -12.14
C SER A 388 3.64 24.82 -12.80
N GLY A 389 4.75 25.23 -12.20
CA GLY A 389 6.08 25.11 -12.79
C GLY A 389 6.52 23.68 -13.08
N LYS A 390 7.27 23.50 -14.18
CA LYS A 390 7.68 22.18 -14.69
C LYS A 390 8.98 21.64 -14.07
N GLU A 391 9.75 22.48 -13.40
CA GLU A 391 11.08 22.15 -12.86
C GLU A 391 11.04 21.40 -11.51
N GLY A 392 9.92 20.77 -11.16
CA GLY A 392 9.69 20.07 -9.90
C GLY A 392 8.82 20.84 -8.91
N THR A 393 8.55 22.12 -9.10
CA THR A 393 7.73 22.94 -8.19
C THR A 393 6.32 22.42 -8.07
N ALA A 394 5.67 22.06 -9.21
CA ALA A 394 4.33 21.47 -9.20
C ALA A 394 4.29 20.10 -8.49
N ASP A 395 5.34 19.28 -8.64
CA ASP A 395 5.44 18.01 -7.91
C ASP A 395 5.49 18.25 -6.40
N LEU A 396 6.38 19.15 -5.96
CA LEU A 396 6.53 19.46 -4.53
C LEU A 396 5.26 20.10 -3.94
N ALA A 397 4.60 20.97 -4.70
CA ALA A 397 3.32 21.55 -4.28
C ALA A 397 2.25 20.47 -4.05
N ARG A 398 2.13 19.48 -4.95
CA ARG A 398 1.24 18.33 -4.76
C ARG A 398 1.60 17.52 -3.52
N TYR A 399 2.88 17.28 -3.31
CA TYR A 399 3.35 16.52 -2.14
C TYR A 399 3.08 17.26 -0.82
N TRP A 400 3.23 18.59 -0.80
CA TRP A 400 2.82 19.39 0.34
C TRP A 400 1.31 19.30 0.62
N ILE A 401 0.47 19.37 -0.42
CA ILE A 401 -0.99 19.20 -0.28
C ILE A 401 -1.32 17.80 0.28
N MET A 402 -0.61 16.76 -0.19
CA MET A 402 -0.77 15.40 0.34
C MET A 402 -0.40 15.33 1.83
N ALA A 403 0.75 15.91 2.21
CA ALA A 403 1.23 15.94 3.60
C ALA A 403 0.28 16.71 4.54
N ILE A 404 -0.29 17.82 4.07
CA ILE A 404 -1.25 18.64 4.85
C ILE A 404 -2.56 17.89 5.05
N ASN A 405 -3.06 17.19 4.00
CA ASN A 405 -4.34 16.50 4.06
C ASN A 405 -4.26 15.16 4.83
N LYS A 406 -3.16 14.44 4.68
CA LYS A 406 -2.94 13.13 5.31
C LYS A 406 -1.51 13.06 5.86
N PRO A 407 -1.24 13.69 7.01
CA PRO A 407 0.08 13.61 7.63
C PRO A 407 0.42 12.17 7.99
N LEU A 408 1.71 11.85 7.97
CA LEU A 408 2.18 10.58 8.53
C LEU A 408 1.85 10.53 10.02
N ALA A 409 1.35 9.39 10.47
CA ALA A 409 1.26 9.12 11.90
C ALA A 409 2.68 9.11 12.48
N GLY A 410 2.92 9.94 13.49
CA GLY A 410 4.20 10.08 14.18
C GLY A 410 4.59 8.82 14.94
#